data_62240d634e4c848d5baa2e4b00330cab
#
_entry.id   62240d634e4c848d5baa2e4b00330cab
#
_cell.length_a   1.000
_cell.length_b   1.000
_cell.length_c   1.000
_cell.angle_alpha   90.00
_cell.angle_beta   90.00
_cell.angle_gamma   90.00
#
_symmetry.space_group_name_H-M   'P 1'
#
loop_
_entity.id
_entity.type
_entity.pdbx_description
1 polymer ?
#
loop_
_entity_poly.entity_id
_entity_poly.type
_entity_poly.pdbx_seq_one_letter_code
_entity_poly.pdbx_strand_id
1 'polypeptide(L)'
;RLMYGSLADAIRDAESQGKTLAVCALEMEARDQGRSVDDIRAALLRALNVMRGATAQGLTGDLRSASGLVGGDAAKLRSGPAGPLAGTVFRDVLMRALAVQEVNAAMGVIVAAPTAGGAGVLPGVLLGLAERNKVTDAQLVDALATAGLIGAVVAQRASLSGAEGGCQAETGAAAGMAAGAATEMLGGSPSQVGNAVALAQQGTLGLVCDPLGGLVELPCVFRNATGAAIALAAIEMALAGIVFAIPADEVIDTMGEIGRSMDVKYRETAGGGLAATPTGRRLARERLVEIKKR
;
A
#
# COMPACT_ATOMS: atom_id res chain seq x y z
N ARG A 1 20.17 -10.71 -7.84
CA ARG A 1 19.44 -10.35 -9.08
C ARG A 1 18.02 -10.91 -8.94
N LEU A 2 17.01 -10.06 -8.95
CA LEU A 2 15.60 -10.50 -8.95
C LEU A 2 15.40 -11.53 -10.08
N MET A 3 14.80 -12.68 -9.79
CA MET A 3 14.62 -13.76 -10.76
C MET A 3 13.61 -13.33 -11.85
N TYR A 4 12.56 -12.57 -11.47
CA TYR A 4 11.55 -12.09 -12.39
C TYR A 4 11.78 -10.64 -12.79
N GLY A 5 11.96 -10.38 -14.08
CA GLY A 5 12.06 -9.02 -14.66
C GLY A 5 10.68 -8.39 -14.93
N SER A 6 9.62 -9.18 -14.83
CA SER A 6 8.25 -8.76 -15.07
C SER A 6 7.25 -9.59 -14.25
N LEU A 7 6.06 -9.04 -14.03
CA LEU A 7 4.97 -9.79 -13.41
C LEU A 7 4.44 -10.88 -14.35
N ALA A 8 4.46 -10.62 -15.65
CA ALA A 8 4.10 -11.61 -16.66
C ALA A 8 4.99 -12.86 -16.62
N ASP A 9 6.32 -12.71 -16.36
CA ASP A 9 7.22 -13.86 -16.21
C ASP A 9 6.87 -14.67 -14.96
N ALA A 10 6.61 -14.01 -13.84
CA ALA A 10 6.22 -14.67 -12.60
C ALA A 10 4.88 -15.43 -12.74
N ILE A 11 3.90 -14.82 -13.43
CA ILE A 11 2.60 -15.44 -13.70
C ILE A 11 2.78 -16.70 -14.55
N ARG A 12 3.52 -16.60 -15.67
CA ARG A 12 3.77 -17.75 -16.56
C ARG A 12 4.47 -18.90 -15.83
N ASP A 13 5.45 -18.57 -14.99
CA ASP A 13 6.18 -19.56 -14.22
C ASP A 13 5.27 -20.26 -13.20
N ALA A 14 4.48 -19.48 -12.44
CA ALA A 14 3.52 -20.01 -11.49
C ALA A 14 2.48 -20.93 -12.17
N GLU A 15 1.88 -20.50 -13.28
CA GLU A 15 0.90 -21.26 -14.03
C GLU A 15 1.50 -22.55 -14.62
N SER A 16 2.74 -22.49 -15.18
CA SER A 16 3.41 -23.65 -15.75
C SER A 16 3.74 -24.74 -14.73
N GLN A 17 3.97 -24.34 -13.47
CA GLN A 17 4.28 -25.23 -12.36
C GLN A 17 3.04 -25.61 -11.51
N GLY A 18 1.87 -25.05 -11.80
CA GLY A 18 0.67 -25.23 -10.97
C GLY A 18 0.83 -24.67 -9.56
N LYS A 19 1.64 -23.60 -9.39
CA LYS A 19 1.92 -22.93 -8.13
C LYS A 19 1.18 -21.58 -8.03
N THR A 20 1.13 -21.04 -6.80
CA THR A 20 0.74 -19.68 -6.54
C THR A 20 1.94 -18.73 -6.69
N LEU A 21 1.69 -17.44 -6.88
CA LEU A 21 2.76 -16.43 -6.88
C LEU A 21 3.47 -16.36 -5.52
N ALA A 22 2.74 -16.59 -4.43
CA ALA A 22 3.31 -16.68 -3.08
C ALA A 22 4.39 -17.75 -2.99
N VAL A 23 4.11 -18.96 -3.49
CA VAL A 23 5.08 -20.07 -3.49
C VAL A 23 6.31 -19.70 -4.32
N CYS A 24 6.12 -19.18 -5.52
CA CYS A 24 7.21 -18.72 -6.38
C CYS A 24 8.06 -17.63 -5.70
N ALA A 25 7.42 -16.65 -5.05
CA ALA A 25 8.09 -15.58 -4.32
C ALA A 25 8.92 -16.12 -3.15
N LEU A 26 8.36 -17.02 -2.34
CA LEU A 26 9.04 -17.63 -1.19
C LEU A 26 10.25 -18.46 -1.61
N GLU A 27 10.10 -19.29 -2.64
CA GLU A 27 11.20 -20.11 -3.17
C GLU A 27 12.32 -19.26 -3.76
N MET A 28 11.94 -18.18 -4.46
CA MET A 28 12.90 -17.21 -5.03
C MET A 28 13.68 -16.50 -3.92
N GLU A 29 12.99 -15.93 -2.95
CA GLU A 29 13.60 -15.18 -1.85
C GLU A 29 14.51 -16.08 -0.99
N ALA A 30 14.06 -17.31 -0.71
CA ALA A 30 14.86 -18.30 0.02
C ALA A 30 16.17 -18.61 -0.70
N ARG A 31 16.12 -18.78 -2.03
CA ARG A 31 17.30 -19.04 -2.87
C ARG A 31 18.24 -17.84 -2.90
N ASP A 32 17.69 -16.63 -3.12
CA ASP A 32 18.49 -15.41 -3.24
C ASP A 32 19.20 -15.05 -1.93
N GLN A 33 18.57 -15.32 -0.79
CA GLN A 33 19.15 -15.06 0.53
C GLN A 33 19.96 -16.26 1.08
N GLY A 34 19.96 -17.41 0.42
CA GLY A 34 20.58 -18.64 0.95
C GLY A 34 19.94 -19.11 2.26
N ARG A 35 18.62 -18.94 2.41
CA ARG A 35 17.83 -19.27 3.60
C ARG A 35 16.78 -20.32 3.26
N SER A 36 16.18 -20.93 4.28
CA SER A 36 15.04 -21.81 4.07
C SER A 36 13.74 -20.99 3.80
N VAL A 37 12.77 -21.62 3.13
CA VAL A 37 11.43 -21.04 2.95
C VAL A 37 10.77 -20.76 4.31
N ASP A 38 10.99 -21.63 5.30
CA ASP A 38 10.46 -21.44 6.65
C ASP A 38 11.05 -20.21 7.35
N ASP A 39 12.34 -19.90 7.12
CA ASP A 39 12.96 -18.69 7.64
C ASP A 39 12.35 -17.41 7.02
N ILE A 40 12.05 -17.46 5.71
CA ILE A 40 11.37 -16.35 5.03
C ILE A 40 9.94 -16.20 5.56
N ARG A 41 9.19 -17.30 5.70
CA ARG A 41 7.86 -17.29 6.32
C ARG A 41 7.88 -16.71 7.73
N ALA A 42 8.84 -17.10 8.55
CA ALA A 42 9.01 -16.57 9.89
C ALA A 42 9.31 -15.07 9.90
N ALA A 43 10.09 -14.56 8.93
CA ALA A 43 10.34 -13.14 8.77
C ALA A 43 9.06 -12.37 8.38
N LEU A 44 8.28 -12.89 7.43
CA LEU A 44 7.00 -12.30 7.02
C LEU A 44 5.96 -12.34 8.15
N LEU A 45 5.94 -13.40 8.96
CA LEU A 45 5.08 -13.47 10.14
C LEU A 45 5.44 -12.39 11.18
N ARG A 46 6.72 -12.09 11.37
CA ARG A 46 7.13 -10.96 12.22
C ARG A 46 6.64 -9.62 11.67
N ALA A 47 6.74 -9.41 10.35
CA ALA A 47 6.21 -8.22 9.69
C ALA A 47 4.69 -8.12 9.87
N LEU A 48 3.96 -9.23 9.69
CA LEU A 48 2.51 -9.30 9.92
C LEU A 48 2.13 -8.89 11.35
N ASN A 49 2.89 -9.35 12.35
CA ASN A 49 2.65 -8.99 13.74
C ASN A 49 2.89 -7.51 14.01
N VAL A 50 3.89 -6.89 13.37
CA VAL A 50 4.09 -5.43 13.43
C VAL A 50 2.91 -4.69 12.78
N MET A 51 2.42 -5.13 11.62
CA MET A 51 1.25 -4.56 10.96
C MET A 51 -0.01 -4.62 11.85
N ARG A 52 -0.24 -5.75 12.52
CA ARG A 52 -1.33 -5.91 13.50
C ARG A 52 -1.17 -4.98 14.70
N GLY A 53 0.03 -4.90 15.25
CA GLY A 53 0.35 -4.01 16.36
C GLY A 53 0.09 -2.54 16.01
N ALA A 54 0.56 -2.09 14.85
CA ALA A 54 0.32 -0.75 14.35
C ALA A 54 -1.19 -0.49 14.16
N THR A 55 -1.91 -1.44 13.55
CA THR A 55 -3.36 -1.32 13.39
C THR A 55 -4.07 -1.17 14.75
N ALA A 56 -3.75 -2.02 15.72
CA ALA A 56 -4.34 -1.98 17.05
C ALA A 56 -4.03 -0.65 17.76
N GLN A 57 -2.79 -0.19 17.70
CA GLN A 57 -2.36 1.08 18.29
C GLN A 57 -3.08 2.28 17.66
N GLY A 58 -3.20 2.36 16.33
CA GLY A 58 -3.88 3.44 15.64
C GLY A 58 -5.38 3.51 15.96
N LEU A 59 -5.98 2.38 16.28
CA LEU A 59 -7.40 2.30 16.68
C LEU A 59 -7.67 2.79 18.10
N THR A 60 -6.67 3.06 18.94
CA THR A 60 -6.90 3.62 20.30
C THR A 60 -7.49 5.04 20.25
N GLY A 61 -7.13 5.81 19.24
CA GLY A 61 -7.58 7.19 19.06
C GLY A 61 -6.75 8.25 19.81
N ASP A 62 -5.75 7.83 20.57
CA ASP A 62 -4.94 8.72 21.41
C ASP A 62 -3.73 9.32 20.68
N LEU A 63 -3.46 8.84 19.45
CA LEU A 63 -2.34 9.28 18.65
C LEU A 63 -2.53 10.69 18.10
N ARG A 64 -1.41 11.42 18.03
CA ARG A 64 -1.30 12.69 17.32
C ARG A 64 0.01 12.70 16.56
N SER A 65 -0.04 13.18 15.32
CA SER A 65 1.14 13.37 14.50
C SER A 65 2.07 14.44 15.08
N ALA A 66 3.29 14.51 14.55
CA ALA A 66 4.27 15.50 14.98
C ALA A 66 3.75 16.93 14.83
N SER A 67 3.03 17.24 13.75
CA SER A 67 2.40 18.55 13.54
C SER A 67 1.07 18.75 14.31
N GLY A 68 0.47 17.67 14.80
CA GLY A 68 -0.86 17.67 15.41
C GLY A 68 -2.02 17.82 14.42
N LEU A 69 -1.76 17.74 13.10
CA LEU A 69 -2.79 17.91 12.06
C LEU A 69 -3.58 16.63 11.81
N VAL A 70 -3.03 15.46 12.13
CA VAL A 70 -3.68 14.16 11.95
C VAL A 70 -3.61 13.33 13.23
N GLY A 71 -4.53 12.38 13.38
CA GLY A 71 -4.60 11.44 14.49
C GLY A 71 -5.99 11.32 15.10
N GLY A 72 -6.38 10.08 15.42
CA GLY A 72 -7.69 9.73 15.98
C GLY A 72 -8.80 9.59 14.94
N ASP A 73 -8.51 9.66 13.65
CA ASP A 73 -9.52 9.55 12.58
C ASP A 73 -9.94 8.09 12.36
N ALA A 74 -9.02 7.14 12.51
CA ALA A 74 -9.34 5.72 12.52
C ALA A 74 -10.31 5.36 13.65
N ALA A 75 -10.10 5.89 14.86
CA ALA A 75 -11.01 5.69 15.99
C ALA A 75 -12.37 6.34 15.77
N LYS A 76 -12.46 7.49 15.09
CA LYS A 76 -13.73 8.11 14.68
C LYS A 76 -14.51 7.20 13.74
N LEU A 77 -13.86 6.53 12.79
CA LEU A 77 -14.52 5.53 11.95
C LEU A 77 -14.97 4.32 12.75
N ARG A 78 -14.21 3.89 13.77
CA ARG A 78 -14.57 2.75 14.63
C ARG A 78 -15.82 3.04 15.48
N SER A 79 -15.86 4.19 16.15
CA SER A 79 -16.86 4.53 17.17
C SER A 79 -17.88 5.60 16.75
N GLY A 80 -17.67 6.23 15.60
CA GLY A 80 -18.53 7.30 15.12
C GLY A 80 -19.90 6.82 14.62
N PRO A 81 -20.82 7.75 14.34
CA PRO A 81 -22.17 7.43 13.89
C PRO A 81 -22.14 6.54 12.67
N ALA A 82 -23.14 5.68 12.54
CA ALA A 82 -23.28 4.77 11.43
C ALA A 82 -23.44 5.55 10.11
N GLY A 83 -22.41 5.54 9.27
CA GLY A 83 -22.53 5.95 7.88
C GLY A 83 -23.15 4.82 7.03
N PRO A 84 -23.47 5.08 5.78
CA PRO A 84 -24.11 4.11 4.89
C PRO A 84 -23.31 2.81 4.69
N LEU A 85 -21.99 2.85 4.97
CA LEU A 85 -21.08 1.72 4.84
C LEU A 85 -20.66 1.14 6.20
N ALA A 86 -21.36 1.49 7.30
CA ALA A 86 -21.07 0.94 8.61
C ALA A 86 -21.26 -0.58 8.62
N GLY A 87 -20.35 -1.30 9.29
CA GLY A 87 -20.38 -2.77 9.36
C GLY A 87 -20.00 -3.49 8.08
N THR A 88 -19.49 -2.78 7.07
CA THR A 88 -18.98 -3.36 5.85
C THR A 88 -17.46 -3.56 5.90
N VAL A 89 -16.95 -4.51 5.10
CA VAL A 89 -15.51 -4.68 4.86
C VAL A 89 -14.86 -3.39 4.39
N PHE A 90 -15.55 -2.62 3.56
CA PHE A 90 -15.03 -1.35 3.07
C PHE A 90 -14.65 -0.39 4.21
N ARG A 91 -15.55 -0.19 5.19
CA ARG A 91 -15.25 0.65 6.36
C ARG A 91 -14.11 0.11 7.20
N ASP A 92 -14.05 -1.21 7.40
CA ASP A 92 -12.99 -1.86 8.17
C ASP A 92 -11.63 -1.69 7.52
N VAL A 93 -11.55 -1.81 6.19
CA VAL A 93 -10.33 -1.58 5.41
C VAL A 93 -9.86 -0.13 5.51
N LEU A 94 -10.75 0.84 5.32
CA LEU A 94 -10.42 2.27 5.45
C LEU A 94 -9.91 2.60 6.86
N MET A 95 -10.59 2.12 7.87
CA MET A 95 -10.25 2.34 9.27
C MET A 95 -8.86 1.80 9.61
N ARG A 96 -8.51 0.60 9.16
CA ARG A 96 -7.20 -0.02 9.38
C ARG A 96 -6.09 0.68 8.62
N ALA A 97 -6.36 1.11 7.37
CA ALA A 97 -5.40 1.87 6.57
C ALA A 97 -5.06 3.22 7.24
N LEU A 98 -6.06 3.94 7.74
CA LEU A 98 -5.87 5.15 8.53
C LEU A 98 -5.09 4.87 9.82
N ALA A 99 -5.46 3.83 10.57
CA ALA A 99 -4.84 3.48 11.84
C ALA A 99 -3.32 3.30 11.71
N VAL A 100 -2.86 2.53 10.71
CA VAL A 100 -1.42 2.32 10.48
C VAL A 100 -0.73 3.63 10.11
N GLN A 101 -1.36 4.48 9.30
CA GLN A 101 -0.77 5.74 8.90
C GLN A 101 -0.75 6.80 10.02
N GLU A 102 -1.71 6.77 10.91
CA GLU A 102 -1.66 7.61 12.12
C GLU A 102 -0.52 7.19 13.05
N VAL A 103 -0.24 5.89 13.16
CA VAL A 103 0.94 5.39 13.89
C VAL A 103 2.23 5.88 13.22
N ASN A 104 2.33 5.79 11.89
CA ASN A 104 3.47 6.31 11.14
C ASN A 104 3.65 7.82 11.38
N ALA A 105 2.59 8.62 11.24
CA ALA A 105 2.62 10.06 11.45
C ALA A 105 2.96 10.47 12.90
N ALA A 106 2.66 9.60 13.87
CA ALA A 106 3.03 9.75 15.28
C ALA A 106 4.42 9.17 15.62
N MET A 107 5.24 8.85 14.61
CA MET A 107 6.60 8.27 14.77
C MET A 107 6.61 6.89 15.46
N GLY A 108 5.52 6.13 15.35
CA GLY A 108 5.44 4.76 15.85
C GLY A 108 6.05 3.74 14.89
N VAL A 109 6.00 2.46 15.29
CA VAL A 109 6.58 1.35 14.52
C VAL A 109 5.58 0.83 13.51
N ILE A 110 5.95 0.84 12.22
CA ILE A 110 5.18 0.30 11.10
C ILE A 110 6.08 -0.58 10.21
N VAL A 111 5.47 -1.31 9.29
CA VAL A 111 6.18 -1.93 8.18
C VAL A 111 6.04 -1.02 6.95
N ALA A 112 7.15 -0.56 6.41
CA ALA A 112 7.14 0.18 5.15
C ALA A 112 6.87 -0.79 3.98
N ALA A 113 5.66 -0.74 3.42
CA ALA A 113 5.22 -1.65 2.36
C ALA A 113 4.37 -0.91 1.31
N PRO A 114 4.98 -0.37 0.21
CA PRO A 114 6.40 -0.42 -0.12
C PRO A 114 7.25 0.64 0.59
N THR A 115 6.66 1.78 1.01
CA THR A 115 7.30 2.90 1.70
C THR A 115 6.50 3.31 2.93
N ALA A 116 7.03 4.19 3.77
CA ALA A 116 6.29 4.74 4.91
C ALA A 116 5.05 5.51 4.46
N GLY A 117 5.11 6.22 3.32
CA GLY A 117 3.98 6.97 2.76
C GLY A 117 2.80 6.11 2.32
N GLY A 118 3.05 4.85 1.93
CA GLY A 118 2.02 3.89 1.50
C GLY A 118 1.73 2.77 2.51
N ALA A 119 2.34 2.80 3.70
CA ALA A 119 2.39 1.67 4.65
C ALA A 119 1.04 1.21 5.21
N GLY A 120 -0.01 2.02 5.12
CA GLY A 120 -1.34 1.68 5.61
C GLY A 120 -2.19 0.85 4.64
N VAL A 121 -1.90 0.91 3.34
CA VAL A 121 -2.74 0.30 2.30
C VAL A 121 -2.76 -1.22 2.44
N LEU A 122 -1.57 -1.85 2.40
CA LEU A 122 -1.44 -3.31 2.43
C LEU A 122 -2.03 -3.93 3.70
N PRO A 123 -1.66 -3.52 4.93
CA PRO A 123 -2.26 -4.07 6.13
C PRO A 123 -3.75 -3.74 6.25
N GLY A 124 -4.18 -2.56 5.81
CA GLY A 124 -5.61 -2.19 5.80
C GLY A 124 -6.45 -3.17 5.00
N VAL A 125 -6.02 -3.48 3.78
CA VAL A 125 -6.70 -4.41 2.87
C VAL A 125 -6.63 -5.85 3.40
N LEU A 126 -5.43 -6.36 3.68
CA LEU A 126 -5.25 -7.77 4.05
C LEU A 126 -5.94 -8.10 5.37
N LEU A 127 -5.74 -7.30 6.43
CA LEU A 127 -6.34 -7.54 7.73
C LEU A 127 -7.85 -7.30 7.73
N GLY A 128 -8.33 -6.29 6.96
CA GLY A 128 -9.76 -6.02 6.84
C GLY A 128 -10.52 -7.13 6.14
N LEU A 129 -9.92 -7.75 5.11
CA LEU A 129 -10.50 -8.90 4.41
C LEU A 129 -10.37 -10.19 5.19
N ALA A 130 -9.25 -10.39 5.91
CA ALA A 130 -8.94 -11.64 6.60
C ALA A 130 -9.96 -12.02 7.67
N GLU A 131 -10.38 -11.04 8.48
CA GLU A 131 -11.32 -11.27 9.58
C GLU A 131 -12.65 -11.84 9.05
N ARG A 132 -13.19 -11.25 7.99
CA ARG A 132 -14.47 -11.65 7.40
C ARG A 132 -14.38 -12.98 6.65
N ASN A 133 -13.27 -13.24 5.99
CA ASN A 133 -13.07 -14.44 5.16
C ASN A 133 -12.42 -15.58 5.93
N LYS A 134 -12.19 -15.45 7.25
CA LYS A 134 -11.55 -16.46 8.12
C LYS A 134 -10.18 -16.91 7.60
N VAL A 135 -9.41 -15.96 7.07
CA VAL A 135 -8.07 -16.19 6.52
C VAL A 135 -7.10 -16.53 7.67
N THR A 136 -6.31 -17.56 7.50
CA THR A 136 -5.30 -17.98 8.47
C THR A 136 -4.03 -17.13 8.40
N ASP A 137 -3.20 -17.20 9.44
CA ASP A 137 -1.89 -16.52 9.45
C ASP A 137 -0.97 -17.02 8.34
N ALA A 138 -1.03 -18.30 8.00
CA ALA A 138 -0.26 -18.87 6.89
C ALA A 138 -0.67 -18.23 5.55
N GLN A 139 -1.95 -18.06 5.30
CA GLN A 139 -2.46 -17.41 4.09
C GLN A 139 -2.11 -15.91 4.05
N LEU A 140 -2.11 -15.23 5.20
CA LEU A 140 -1.66 -13.83 5.27
C LEU A 140 -0.15 -13.70 4.99
N VAL A 141 0.66 -14.64 5.47
CA VAL A 141 2.10 -14.70 5.17
C VAL A 141 2.33 -14.94 3.68
N ASP A 142 1.56 -15.84 3.06
CA ASP A 142 1.61 -16.06 1.60
C ASP A 142 1.21 -14.78 0.84
N ALA A 143 0.15 -14.09 1.26
CA ALA A 143 -0.25 -12.82 0.67
C ALA A 143 0.84 -11.74 0.78
N LEU A 144 1.57 -11.69 1.90
CA LEU A 144 2.72 -10.78 2.05
C LEU A 144 3.88 -11.16 1.10
N ALA A 145 4.11 -12.45 0.83
CA ALA A 145 5.10 -12.87 -0.16
C ALA A 145 4.72 -12.43 -1.57
N THR A 146 3.46 -12.60 -1.96
CA THR A 146 2.92 -12.09 -3.24
C THR A 146 3.04 -10.58 -3.34
N ALA A 147 2.69 -9.84 -2.28
CA ALA A 147 2.86 -8.39 -2.23
C ALA A 147 4.33 -7.98 -2.42
N GLY A 148 5.27 -8.67 -1.78
CA GLY A 148 6.70 -8.46 -1.92
C GLY A 148 7.19 -8.65 -3.35
N LEU A 149 6.75 -9.74 -4.02
CA LEU A 149 7.05 -9.99 -5.43
C LEU A 149 6.57 -8.84 -6.33
N ILE A 150 5.32 -8.41 -6.17
CA ILE A 150 4.74 -7.30 -6.94
C ILE A 150 5.53 -6.02 -6.69
N GLY A 151 5.81 -5.68 -5.43
CA GLY A 151 6.61 -4.51 -5.06
C GLY A 151 8.01 -4.53 -5.66
N ALA A 152 8.66 -5.69 -5.71
CA ALA A 152 9.98 -5.87 -6.31
C ALA A 152 9.96 -5.62 -7.83
N VAL A 153 8.93 -6.09 -8.54
CA VAL A 153 8.74 -5.81 -9.97
C VAL A 153 8.52 -4.31 -10.21
N VAL A 154 7.67 -3.67 -9.39
CA VAL A 154 7.45 -2.21 -9.47
C VAL A 154 8.75 -1.43 -9.22
N ALA A 155 9.53 -1.81 -8.21
CA ALA A 155 10.81 -1.16 -7.90
C ALA A 155 11.81 -1.26 -9.06
N GLN A 156 11.81 -2.38 -9.76
CA GLN A 156 12.73 -2.63 -10.88
C GLN A 156 12.32 -1.88 -12.15
N ARG A 157 11.03 -1.80 -12.47
CA ARG A 157 10.51 -1.26 -13.74
C ARG A 157 10.18 0.24 -13.65
N ALA A 158 9.83 0.72 -12.46
CA ALA A 158 9.46 2.11 -12.24
C ALA A 158 10.22 2.71 -11.05
N SER A 159 9.53 3.07 -10.00
CA SER A 159 10.08 3.52 -8.72
C SER A 159 9.07 3.29 -7.61
N LEU A 160 9.54 3.20 -6.36
CA LEU A 160 8.70 3.19 -5.16
C LEU A 160 8.78 4.54 -4.41
N SER A 161 9.59 5.49 -4.88
CA SER A 161 9.87 6.75 -4.19
C SER A 161 8.93 7.86 -4.66
N GLY A 162 8.27 8.54 -3.71
CA GLY A 162 7.48 9.75 -3.98
C GLY A 162 8.30 10.89 -4.57
N ALA A 163 9.56 10.99 -4.17
CA ALA A 163 10.52 11.98 -4.69
C ALA A 163 10.92 11.74 -6.16
N GLU A 164 10.81 10.51 -6.64
CA GLU A 164 11.12 10.15 -8.03
C GLU A 164 9.86 10.08 -8.89
N GLY A 165 8.81 9.46 -8.38
CA GLY A 165 7.63 9.09 -9.17
C GLY A 165 6.31 9.73 -8.73
N GLY A 166 6.29 10.60 -7.73
CA GLY A 166 5.04 11.09 -7.14
C GLY A 166 4.37 10.06 -6.23
N CYS A 167 3.20 10.39 -5.70
CA CYS A 167 2.46 9.49 -4.80
C CYS A 167 1.91 8.24 -5.50
N GLN A 168 1.84 8.22 -6.83
CA GLN A 168 1.56 7.00 -7.60
C GLN A 168 2.61 5.90 -7.33
N ALA A 169 3.89 6.28 -7.13
CA ALA A 169 4.97 5.36 -6.80
C ALA A 169 4.85 4.78 -5.38
N GLU A 170 4.26 5.49 -4.44
CA GLU A 170 4.04 5.02 -3.07
C GLU A 170 2.66 4.39 -2.88
N THR A 171 1.59 5.23 -2.90
CA THR A 171 0.22 4.78 -2.67
C THR A 171 -0.29 3.93 -3.83
N GLY A 172 0.07 4.26 -5.08
CA GLY A 172 -0.33 3.48 -6.25
C GLY A 172 0.34 2.11 -6.28
N ALA A 173 1.65 2.04 -5.99
CA ALA A 173 2.34 0.76 -5.84
C ALA A 173 1.75 -0.07 -4.68
N ALA A 174 1.50 0.56 -3.52
CA ALA A 174 0.87 -0.10 -2.38
C ALA A 174 -0.53 -0.64 -2.72
N ALA A 175 -1.33 0.10 -3.49
CA ALA A 175 -2.65 -0.34 -3.94
C ALA A 175 -2.55 -1.56 -4.88
N GLY A 176 -1.60 -1.56 -5.82
CA GLY A 176 -1.32 -2.71 -6.69
C GLY A 176 -0.86 -3.94 -5.91
N MET A 177 0.08 -3.76 -4.98
CA MET A 177 0.56 -4.82 -4.07
C MET A 177 -0.59 -5.42 -3.26
N ALA A 178 -1.43 -4.59 -2.66
CA ALA A 178 -2.56 -5.02 -1.87
C ALA A 178 -3.64 -5.71 -2.72
N ALA A 179 -3.93 -5.18 -3.91
CA ALA A 179 -4.91 -5.77 -4.82
C ALA A 179 -4.47 -7.16 -5.28
N GLY A 180 -3.24 -7.30 -5.75
CA GLY A 180 -2.72 -8.60 -6.21
C GLY A 180 -2.65 -9.63 -5.08
N ALA A 181 -2.07 -9.25 -3.93
CA ALA A 181 -1.94 -10.13 -2.77
C ALA A 181 -3.30 -10.61 -2.24
N ALA A 182 -4.27 -9.71 -2.12
CA ALA A 182 -5.60 -10.07 -1.64
C ALA A 182 -6.39 -10.90 -2.68
N THR A 183 -6.19 -10.65 -3.97
CA THR A 183 -6.79 -11.49 -5.03
C THR A 183 -6.34 -12.93 -4.90
N GLU A 184 -5.01 -13.19 -4.74
CA GLU A 184 -4.50 -14.54 -4.53
C GLU A 184 -5.01 -15.13 -3.21
N MET A 185 -4.96 -14.36 -2.11
CA MET A 185 -5.44 -14.76 -0.77
C MET A 185 -6.90 -15.23 -0.78
N LEU A 186 -7.72 -14.66 -1.66
CA LEU A 186 -9.13 -14.99 -1.85
C LEU A 186 -9.36 -16.07 -2.94
N GLY A 187 -8.31 -16.73 -3.43
CA GLY A 187 -8.39 -17.85 -4.37
C GLY A 187 -8.32 -17.48 -5.85
N GLY A 188 -7.94 -16.24 -6.17
CA GLY A 188 -7.72 -15.83 -7.55
C GLY A 188 -6.49 -16.51 -8.18
N SER A 189 -6.56 -16.75 -9.49
CA SER A 189 -5.46 -17.30 -10.27
C SER A 189 -4.31 -16.32 -10.44
N PRO A 190 -3.07 -16.78 -10.78
CA PRO A 190 -1.96 -15.87 -11.08
C PRO A 190 -2.29 -14.80 -12.14
N SER A 191 -3.03 -15.14 -13.18
CA SER A 191 -3.52 -14.19 -14.18
C SER A 191 -4.48 -13.15 -13.59
N GLN A 192 -5.38 -13.54 -12.68
CA GLN A 192 -6.25 -12.60 -11.98
C GLN A 192 -5.47 -11.67 -11.04
N VAL A 193 -4.39 -12.15 -10.42
CA VAL A 193 -3.47 -11.30 -9.62
C VAL A 193 -2.87 -10.20 -10.49
N GLY A 194 -2.30 -10.55 -11.66
CA GLY A 194 -1.76 -9.55 -12.58
C GLY A 194 -2.81 -8.53 -13.03
N ASN A 195 -4.01 -8.99 -13.31
CA ASN A 195 -5.14 -8.13 -13.68
C ASN A 195 -5.55 -7.18 -12.54
N ALA A 196 -5.59 -7.66 -11.29
CA ALA A 196 -5.87 -6.82 -10.12
C ALA A 196 -4.82 -5.72 -9.92
N VAL A 197 -3.53 -6.03 -10.14
CA VAL A 197 -2.44 -5.04 -10.10
C VAL A 197 -2.67 -3.95 -11.16
N ALA A 198 -2.97 -4.33 -12.41
CA ALA A 198 -3.24 -3.39 -13.49
C ALA A 198 -4.44 -2.50 -13.17
N LEU A 199 -5.55 -3.10 -12.72
CA LEU A 199 -6.79 -2.41 -12.35
C LEU A 199 -6.59 -1.41 -11.20
N ALA A 200 -5.74 -1.74 -10.23
CA ALA A 200 -5.46 -0.83 -9.11
C ALA A 200 -4.54 0.32 -9.54
N GLN A 201 -3.43 0.01 -10.20
CA GLN A 201 -2.41 1.02 -10.51
C GLN A 201 -2.85 2.02 -11.56
N GLN A 202 -3.61 1.59 -12.60
CA GLN A 202 -4.12 2.52 -13.61
C GLN A 202 -4.97 3.65 -12.99
N GLY A 203 -5.69 3.37 -11.89
CA GLY A 203 -6.50 4.36 -11.19
C GLY A 203 -5.71 5.40 -10.40
N THR A 204 -4.40 5.24 -10.28
CA THR A 204 -3.51 6.14 -9.53
C THR A 204 -2.49 6.86 -10.41
N LEU A 205 -2.47 6.59 -11.72
CA LEU A 205 -1.54 7.23 -12.65
C LEU A 205 -1.65 8.76 -12.58
N GLY A 206 -0.51 9.42 -12.45
CA GLY A 206 -0.43 10.89 -12.32
C GLY A 206 -0.66 11.42 -10.91
N LEU A 207 -0.85 10.57 -9.88
CA LEU A 207 -1.02 11.03 -8.51
C LEU A 207 0.26 11.67 -7.99
N VAL A 208 0.17 12.98 -7.71
CA VAL A 208 1.30 13.81 -7.26
C VAL A 208 1.65 13.55 -5.79
N CYS A 209 2.92 13.78 -5.40
CA CYS A 209 3.36 13.78 -4.01
C CYS A 209 3.56 15.22 -3.53
N ASP A 210 2.61 15.72 -2.74
CA ASP A 210 2.50 17.12 -2.32
C ASP A 210 2.27 17.28 -0.81
N PRO A 211 3.13 16.67 0.05
CA PRO A 211 2.95 16.67 1.49
C PRO A 211 3.13 18.07 2.09
N LEU A 212 2.22 18.47 2.98
CA LEU A 212 2.28 19.75 3.67
C LEU A 212 3.54 19.86 4.53
N GLY A 213 4.36 20.85 4.23
CA GLY A 213 5.61 21.06 4.97
C GLY A 213 6.63 19.95 4.83
N GLY A 214 6.45 19.04 3.87
CA GLY A 214 7.32 17.87 3.66
C GLY A 214 7.10 16.74 4.68
N LEU A 215 6.03 16.81 5.50
CA LEU A 215 5.71 15.78 6.48
C LEU A 215 4.77 14.72 5.88
N VAL A 216 5.03 13.43 6.16
CA VAL A 216 4.18 12.30 5.75
C VAL A 216 2.90 12.25 6.63
N GLU A 217 2.14 13.32 6.59
CA GLU A 217 0.89 13.52 7.34
C GLU A 217 -0.26 13.85 6.40
N LEU A 218 -0.35 15.11 5.95
CA LEU A 218 -1.35 15.56 4.97
C LEU A 218 -0.71 15.72 3.59
N PRO A 219 -1.29 15.12 2.54
CA PRO A 219 -2.50 14.29 2.50
C PRO A 219 -2.24 12.79 2.70
N CYS A 220 -1.02 12.35 3.00
CA CYS A 220 -0.56 10.97 2.97
C CYS A 220 -1.44 10.02 3.78
N VAL A 221 -1.83 10.39 5.01
CA VAL A 221 -2.68 9.56 5.87
C VAL A 221 -3.99 9.21 5.16
N PHE A 222 -4.66 10.21 4.58
CA PHE A 222 -5.95 9.98 3.90
C PHE A 222 -5.82 9.28 2.55
N ARG A 223 -4.70 9.48 1.84
CA ARG A 223 -4.41 8.76 0.58
C ARG A 223 -4.25 7.26 0.78
N ASN A 224 -3.81 6.81 1.95
CA ASN A 224 -3.77 5.38 2.26
C ASN A 224 -5.17 4.76 2.30
N ALA A 225 -6.14 5.44 2.89
CA ALA A 225 -7.54 5.00 2.85
C ALA A 225 -8.07 4.96 1.40
N THR A 226 -7.77 5.99 0.59
CA THR A 226 -8.16 6.02 -0.83
C THR A 226 -7.48 4.90 -1.63
N GLY A 227 -6.18 4.67 -1.42
CA GLY A 227 -5.46 3.56 -2.07
C GLY A 227 -6.02 2.20 -1.70
N ALA A 228 -6.42 2.01 -0.45
CA ALA A 228 -7.08 0.79 0.00
C ALA A 228 -8.47 0.60 -0.65
N ALA A 229 -9.23 1.68 -0.84
CA ALA A 229 -10.51 1.63 -1.55
C ALA A 229 -10.33 1.25 -3.04
N ILE A 230 -9.29 1.79 -3.69
CA ILE A 230 -8.93 1.42 -5.08
C ILE A 230 -8.57 -0.06 -5.15
N ALA A 231 -7.77 -0.56 -4.19
CA ALA A 231 -7.41 -1.98 -4.14
C ALA A 231 -8.65 -2.87 -4.00
N LEU A 232 -9.63 -2.53 -3.15
CA LEU A 232 -10.88 -3.29 -3.03
C LEU A 232 -11.65 -3.35 -4.34
N ALA A 233 -11.78 -2.22 -5.04
CA ALA A 233 -12.45 -2.17 -6.34
C ALA A 233 -11.73 -3.08 -7.38
N ALA A 234 -10.40 -3.07 -7.40
CA ALA A 234 -9.60 -3.91 -8.29
C ALA A 234 -9.74 -5.41 -7.98
N ILE A 235 -9.75 -5.78 -6.69
CA ILE A 235 -9.97 -7.16 -6.24
C ILE A 235 -11.33 -7.67 -6.71
N GLU A 236 -12.39 -6.94 -6.46
CA GLU A 236 -13.76 -7.31 -6.85
C GLU A 236 -13.87 -7.49 -8.35
N MET A 237 -13.33 -6.55 -9.15
CA MET A 237 -13.34 -6.64 -10.60
C MET A 237 -12.55 -7.86 -11.11
N ALA A 238 -11.35 -8.09 -10.58
CA ALA A 238 -10.50 -9.20 -11.01
C ALA A 238 -11.11 -10.56 -10.67
N LEU A 239 -11.64 -10.73 -9.45
CA LEU A 239 -12.31 -11.96 -9.03
C LEU A 239 -13.62 -12.22 -9.79
N ALA A 240 -14.33 -11.17 -10.19
CA ALA A 240 -15.51 -11.27 -11.06
C ALA A 240 -15.16 -11.62 -12.52
N GLY A 241 -13.88 -11.72 -12.88
CA GLY A 241 -13.44 -12.04 -14.23
C GLY A 241 -13.41 -10.85 -15.19
N ILE A 242 -13.52 -9.61 -14.69
CA ILE A 242 -13.33 -8.41 -15.52
C ILE A 242 -11.84 -8.28 -15.84
N VAL A 243 -11.52 -8.19 -17.12
CA VAL A 243 -10.15 -8.10 -17.65
C VAL A 243 -9.85 -6.67 -18.09
N PHE A 244 -8.77 -6.09 -17.58
CA PHE A 244 -8.20 -4.86 -18.09
C PHE A 244 -7.24 -5.19 -19.24
N ALA A 245 -7.49 -4.61 -20.41
CA ALA A 245 -6.79 -5.01 -21.64
C ALA A 245 -5.29 -4.66 -21.66
N ILE A 246 -4.86 -3.69 -20.84
CA ILE A 246 -3.44 -3.30 -20.72
C ILE A 246 -2.80 -4.11 -19.60
N PRO A 247 -1.75 -4.91 -19.88
CA PRO A 247 -1.09 -5.74 -18.89
C PRO A 247 -0.45 -4.92 -17.74
N ALA A 248 -0.32 -5.53 -16.56
CA ALA A 248 0.24 -4.88 -15.38
C ALA A 248 1.64 -4.30 -15.63
N ASP A 249 2.50 -5.00 -16.33
CA ASP A 249 3.85 -4.53 -16.63
C ASP A 249 3.86 -3.24 -17.44
N GLU A 250 2.95 -3.08 -18.39
CA GLU A 250 2.81 -1.85 -19.18
C GLU A 250 2.24 -0.70 -18.33
N VAL A 251 1.33 -0.98 -17.41
CA VAL A 251 0.83 0.02 -16.45
C VAL A 251 1.94 0.49 -15.53
N ILE A 252 2.78 -0.45 -15.04
CA ILE A 252 3.95 -0.14 -14.20
C ILE A 252 4.96 0.73 -14.99
N ASP A 253 5.28 0.36 -16.22
CA ASP A 253 6.19 1.14 -17.08
C ASP A 253 5.65 2.55 -17.33
N THR A 254 4.34 2.67 -17.60
CA THR A 254 3.64 3.96 -17.77
C THR A 254 3.72 4.80 -16.49
N MET A 255 3.56 4.18 -15.31
CA MET A 255 3.74 4.88 -14.03
C MET A 255 5.16 5.45 -13.91
N GLY A 256 6.19 4.68 -14.29
CA GLY A 256 7.58 5.12 -14.31
C GLY A 256 7.81 6.27 -15.29
N GLU A 257 7.23 6.22 -16.48
CA GLU A 257 7.31 7.30 -17.49
C GLU A 257 6.67 8.60 -17.00
N ILE A 258 5.45 8.50 -16.48
CA ILE A 258 4.73 9.65 -15.89
C ILE A 258 5.54 10.24 -14.74
N GLY A 259 6.09 9.41 -13.84
CA GLY A 259 6.92 9.86 -12.72
C GLY A 259 8.14 10.67 -13.19
N ARG A 260 8.87 10.17 -14.18
CA ARG A 260 10.02 10.88 -14.77
C ARG A 260 9.64 12.21 -15.44
N SER A 261 8.46 12.28 -16.05
CA SER A 261 7.94 13.49 -16.71
C SER A 261 7.28 14.48 -15.76
N MET A 262 6.97 14.06 -14.53
CA MET A 262 6.29 14.88 -13.53
C MET A 262 7.19 16.06 -13.11
N ASP A 263 6.61 17.28 -13.06
CA ASP A 263 7.32 18.45 -12.57
C ASP A 263 7.81 18.24 -11.12
N VAL A 264 9.04 18.65 -10.83
CA VAL A 264 9.70 18.48 -9.53
C VAL A 264 8.88 19.02 -8.35
N LYS A 265 8.07 20.06 -8.57
CA LYS A 265 7.18 20.62 -7.53
C LYS A 265 6.10 19.63 -7.05
N TYR A 266 5.85 18.53 -7.79
CA TYR A 266 4.89 17.48 -7.49
C TYR A 266 5.54 16.18 -7.00
N ARG A 267 6.85 16.20 -6.76
CA ARG A 267 7.66 15.07 -6.32
C ARG A 267 8.22 15.28 -4.92
N GLU A 268 7.32 15.32 -3.92
CA GLU A 268 7.65 15.39 -2.48
C GLU A 268 8.41 16.67 -2.03
N THR A 269 8.44 17.71 -2.85
CA THR A 269 9.18 18.94 -2.54
C THR A 269 8.37 19.98 -1.74
N ALA A 270 7.09 19.72 -1.47
CA ALA A 270 6.13 20.68 -0.93
C ALA A 270 6.01 21.99 -1.75
N GLY A 271 6.54 22.00 -2.99
CA GLY A 271 6.54 23.17 -3.88
C GLY A 271 5.25 23.34 -4.67
N GLY A 272 4.40 22.31 -4.77
CA GLY A 272 3.17 22.29 -5.58
C GLY A 272 1.99 21.65 -4.87
N GLY A 273 0.90 21.45 -5.61
CA GLY A 273 -0.29 20.76 -5.13
C GLY A 273 -0.90 21.36 -3.86
N LEU A 274 -1.38 20.50 -2.97
CA LEU A 274 -2.02 20.92 -1.71
C LEU A 274 -1.07 21.71 -0.80
N ALA A 275 0.21 21.37 -0.78
CA ALA A 275 1.22 22.07 0.01
C ALA A 275 1.37 23.54 -0.41
N ALA A 276 1.14 23.86 -1.68
CA ALA A 276 1.26 25.21 -2.23
C ALA A 276 -0.01 26.06 -2.10
N THR A 277 -1.12 25.49 -1.61
CA THR A 277 -2.36 26.25 -1.38
C THR A 277 -2.16 27.28 -0.25
N PRO A 278 -2.97 28.38 -0.21
CA PRO A 278 -2.90 29.37 0.88
C PRO A 278 -3.01 28.71 2.26
N THR A 279 -3.95 27.75 2.44
CA THR A 279 -4.12 27.01 3.70
C THR A 279 -2.95 26.09 3.98
N GLY A 280 -2.45 25.35 2.98
CA GLY A 280 -1.30 24.45 3.12
C GLY A 280 -0.06 25.21 3.59
N ARG A 281 0.26 26.34 2.98
CA ARG A 281 1.39 27.19 3.37
C ARG A 281 1.22 27.78 4.78
N ARG A 282 0.01 28.17 5.16
CA ARG A 282 -0.27 28.70 6.50
C ARG A 282 -0.07 27.60 7.55
N LEU A 283 -0.69 26.44 7.37
CA LEU A 283 -0.56 25.31 8.28
C LEU A 283 0.89 24.85 8.41
N ALA A 284 1.63 24.75 7.30
CA ALA A 284 3.05 24.38 7.34
C ALA A 284 3.86 25.36 8.18
N ARG A 285 3.68 26.68 8.00
CA ARG A 285 4.38 27.69 8.80
C ARG A 285 4.06 27.57 10.29
N GLU A 286 2.78 27.49 10.65
CA GLU A 286 2.35 27.44 12.05
C GLU A 286 2.89 26.18 12.75
N ARG A 287 2.76 25.00 12.12
CA ARG A 287 3.08 23.72 12.74
C ARG A 287 4.57 23.34 12.72
N LEU A 288 5.30 23.71 11.67
CA LEU A 288 6.74 23.47 11.62
C LEU A 288 7.51 24.30 12.66
N VAL A 289 7.02 25.51 13.01
CA VAL A 289 7.60 26.30 14.09
C VAL A 289 7.38 25.66 15.45
N GLU A 290 6.22 25.02 15.68
CA GLU A 290 5.92 24.30 16.91
C GLU A 290 6.80 23.02 17.06
N ILE A 291 7.03 22.29 15.97
CA ILE A 291 7.90 21.09 15.98
C ILE A 291 9.36 21.48 16.33
N LYS A 292 9.89 22.57 15.77
CA LYS A 292 11.26 23.02 16.04
C LYS A 292 11.48 23.53 17.48
N LYS A 293 10.41 23.78 18.22
CA LYS A 293 10.48 24.23 19.62
C LYS A 293 10.42 23.08 20.63
N ARG A 294 10.10 21.87 20.19
CA ARG A 294 10.09 20.62 20.98
C ARG A 294 11.42 19.90 20.87
#